data_b056d4f1bbc75f8f7c5e6aac65942304
#
_entry.id   b056d4f1bbc75f8f7c5e6aac65942304
#
_cell.length_a   1.000
_cell.length_b   1.000
_cell.length_c   1.000
_cell.angle_alpha   90.00
_cell.angle_beta   90.00
_cell.angle_gamma   90.00
#
_symmetry.space_group_name_H-M   'P 1'
#
loop_
_entity.id
_entity.type
_entity.pdbx_description
1 polymer ?
#
loop_
_entity_poly.entity_id
_entity_poly.type
_entity_poly.pdbx_seq_one_letter_code
_entity_poly.pdbx_strand_id
1 'polypeptide(L)'
;VFNFTFVPWFRSVAPYIHKFRNLTFVIGLTGEAIDAGKLASIAQDIAMIQAMGVKIVLVHGFRPQVNEQLKAKGHEPHYSHGIRITDEVALDCAQEAAGQLRYEIEAAFSQGLPNTPMADSTVRVISGNFVTARPVGIVDGVDFQHSGLVRKVDIAGITKVLDMGALLLLSPFGFSPTGEAFNLTMEEVATSVATALQADKLIFVTEIPGIRSRPFEAASDDNPIDTELPLAVAETLLAQLPSANQPSDTAFYLQHCVKACKSGVERSHIIPFAVDGSILLEVYVHDGIGTMVVDEKLESLREATVDDVGGILQLIEPFEKDGTLVKRSRTEIERDIGNYTIIEHDGVIFACAAL
;
A
#
# COMPACT_ATOMS: atom_id res chain seq x y z
N VAL A 1 23.96 -17.26 18.78
CA VAL A 1 24.14 -15.86 19.20
C VAL A 1 22.75 -15.30 19.38
N PHE A 2 22.29 -15.13 20.66
CA PHE A 2 21.01 -14.48 20.94
C PHE A 2 21.11 -13.02 20.56
N ASN A 3 20.28 -12.58 19.60
CA ASN A 3 20.26 -11.20 19.20
C ASN A 3 19.46 -10.38 20.23
N PHE A 4 20.17 -9.70 21.13
CA PHE A 4 19.56 -8.90 22.20
C PHE A 4 18.66 -7.77 21.69
N THR A 5 18.75 -7.42 20.41
CA THR A 5 17.90 -6.40 19.75
C THR A 5 16.54 -6.96 19.30
N PHE A 6 16.42 -8.28 19.10
CA PHE A 6 15.19 -8.90 18.59
C PHE A 6 14.00 -8.71 19.55
N VAL A 7 14.18 -8.97 20.84
CA VAL A 7 13.07 -8.92 21.80
C VAL A 7 12.49 -7.51 21.96
N PRO A 8 13.32 -6.44 22.14
CA PRO A 8 12.80 -5.08 22.14
C PRO A 8 12.12 -4.70 20.83
N TRP A 9 12.73 -5.05 19.70
CA TRP A 9 12.16 -4.79 18.38
C TRP A 9 10.81 -5.51 18.19
N PHE A 10 10.70 -6.78 18.49
CA PHE A 10 9.45 -7.52 18.35
C PHE A 10 8.34 -6.97 19.26
N ARG A 11 8.71 -6.49 20.46
CA ARG A 11 7.76 -5.82 21.35
C ARG A 11 7.27 -4.49 20.79
N SER A 12 8.09 -3.74 20.03
CA SER A 12 7.65 -2.51 19.38
C SER A 12 6.72 -2.78 18.19
N VAL A 13 6.83 -3.94 17.54
CA VAL A 13 5.97 -4.37 16.43
C VAL A 13 4.63 -4.96 16.90
N ALA A 14 4.59 -5.56 18.09
CA ALA A 14 3.41 -6.25 18.61
C ALA A 14 2.10 -5.40 18.64
N PRO A 15 2.12 -4.10 18.97
CA PRO A 15 0.93 -3.24 18.90
C PRO A 15 0.35 -3.14 17.48
N TYR A 16 1.22 -3.03 16.45
CA TYR A 16 0.79 -2.98 15.07
C TYR A 16 0.16 -4.30 14.61
N ILE A 17 0.73 -5.46 15.02
CA ILE A 17 0.15 -6.77 14.75
C ILE A 17 -1.27 -6.87 15.32
N HIS A 18 -1.46 -6.37 16.55
CA HIS A 18 -2.78 -6.35 17.20
C HIS A 18 -3.75 -5.42 16.47
N LYS A 19 -3.29 -4.20 16.12
CA LYS A 19 -4.08 -3.17 15.46
C LYS A 19 -4.55 -3.63 14.08
N PHE A 20 -3.66 -4.27 13.29
CA PHE A 20 -3.96 -4.61 11.89
C PHE A 20 -4.70 -5.93 11.71
N ARG A 21 -4.92 -6.67 12.77
CA ARG A 21 -5.65 -7.93 12.70
C ARG A 21 -7.07 -7.73 12.19
N ASN A 22 -7.47 -8.52 11.19
CA ASN A 22 -8.74 -8.47 10.45
C ASN A 22 -8.94 -7.22 9.57
N LEU A 23 -7.98 -6.32 9.50
CA LEU A 23 -8.01 -5.21 8.56
C LEU A 23 -7.80 -5.70 7.12
N THR A 24 -8.25 -4.91 6.17
CA THR A 24 -8.13 -5.21 4.74
C THR A 24 -7.09 -4.30 4.09
N PHE A 25 -6.05 -4.89 3.52
CA PHE A 25 -5.05 -4.19 2.74
C PHE A 25 -5.19 -4.54 1.26
N VAL A 26 -5.19 -3.51 0.41
CA VAL A 26 -5.11 -3.67 -1.04
C VAL A 26 -3.69 -3.30 -1.46
N ILE A 27 -2.99 -4.25 -2.09
CA ILE A 27 -1.60 -4.09 -2.51
C ILE A 27 -1.55 -4.10 -4.03
N GLY A 28 -1.10 -3.00 -4.62
CA GLY A 28 -0.77 -2.90 -6.04
C GLY A 28 0.70 -3.23 -6.25
N LEU A 29 0.99 -4.35 -6.90
CA LEU A 29 2.34 -4.80 -7.22
C LEU A 29 2.65 -4.52 -8.68
N THR A 30 3.60 -3.65 -8.96
CA THR A 30 3.95 -3.29 -10.33
C THR A 30 4.55 -4.45 -11.12
N GLY A 31 4.33 -4.48 -12.43
CA GLY A 31 4.96 -5.45 -13.33
C GLY A 31 6.49 -5.34 -13.32
N GLU A 32 7.00 -4.14 -13.05
CA GLU A 32 8.42 -3.82 -12.91
C GLU A 32 9.05 -4.51 -11.70
N ALA A 33 8.33 -4.63 -10.59
CA ALA A 33 8.80 -5.38 -9.41
C ALA A 33 8.94 -6.87 -9.72
N ILE A 34 8.02 -7.42 -10.52
CA ILE A 34 8.07 -8.83 -10.96
C ILE A 34 9.24 -9.03 -11.92
N ASP A 35 9.39 -8.16 -12.93
CA ASP A 35 10.46 -8.18 -13.91
C ASP A 35 11.86 -8.04 -13.26
N ALA A 36 11.96 -7.24 -12.21
CA ALA A 36 13.17 -7.10 -11.39
C ALA A 36 13.47 -8.33 -10.49
N GLY A 37 12.69 -9.41 -10.58
CA GLY A 37 12.89 -10.65 -9.82
C GLY A 37 12.55 -10.53 -8.33
N LYS A 38 11.74 -9.55 -7.93
CA LYS A 38 11.37 -9.30 -6.52
C LYS A 38 10.16 -10.09 -6.05
N LEU A 39 9.48 -10.83 -6.94
CA LEU A 39 8.23 -11.53 -6.62
C LEU A 39 8.36 -12.48 -5.42
N ALA A 40 9.44 -13.25 -5.34
CA ALA A 40 9.61 -14.25 -4.29
C ALA A 40 9.70 -13.63 -2.88
N SER A 41 10.51 -12.57 -2.71
CA SER A 41 10.65 -11.87 -1.42
C SER A 41 9.36 -11.15 -1.05
N ILE A 42 8.72 -10.46 -2.00
CA ILE A 42 7.45 -9.76 -1.78
C ILE A 42 6.33 -10.75 -1.40
N ALA A 43 6.25 -11.90 -2.06
CA ALA A 43 5.28 -12.94 -1.72
C ALA A 43 5.48 -13.48 -0.29
N GLN A 44 6.73 -13.62 0.17
CA GLN A 44 7.04 -14.01 1.55
C GLN A 44 6.58 -12.95 2.56
N ASP A 45 6.84 -11.66 2.29
CA ASP A 45 6.39 -10.57 3.14
C ASP A 45 4.87 -10.52 3.25
N ILE A 46 4.16 -10.64 2.12
CA ILE A 46 2.69 -10.68 2.08
C ILE A 46 2.16 -11.91 2.84
N ALA A 47 2.78 -13.08 2.68
CA ALA A 47 2.39 -14.29 3.41
C ALA A 47 2.54 -14.11 4.93
N MET A 48 3.60 -13.44 5.39
CA MET A 48 3.77 -13.11 6.80
C MET A 48 2.69 -12.15 7.31
N ILE A 49 2.37 -11.10 6.55
CA ILE A 49 1.29 -10.15 6.91
C ILE A 49 -0.05 -10.87 7.01
N GLN A 50 -0.35 -11.76 6.06
CA GLN A 50 -1.57 -12.56 6.10
C GLN A 50 -1.59 -13.53 7.31
N ALA A 51 -0.47 -14.16 7.63
CA ALA A 51 -0.34 -15.03 8.80
C ALA A 51 -0.57 -14.28 10.12
N MET A 52 -0.28 -12.97 10.17
CA MET A 52 -0.58 -12.09 11.30
C MET A 52 -2.05 -11.64 11.34
N GLY A 53 -2.88 -12.10 10.40
CA GLY A 53 -4.34 -11.92 10.42
C GLY A 53 -4.86 -10.77 9.56
N VAL A 54 -4.07 -10.20 8.68
CA VAL A 54 -4.50 -9.17 7.71
C VAL A 54 -5.15 -9.84 6.50
N LYS A 55 -6.25 -9.28 6.01
CA LYS A 55 -6.93 -9.69 4.78
C LYS A 55 -6.29 -8.99 3.59
N ILE A 56 -5.85 -9.76 2.58
CA ILE A 56 -5.06 -9.22 1.47
C ILE A 56 -5.79 -9.35 0.13
N VAL A 57 -5.89 -8.22 -0.56
CA VAL A 57 -6.17 -8.18 -2.01
C VAL A 57 -4.89 -7.74 -2.71
N LEU A 58 -4.36 -8.60 -3.56
CA LEU A 58 -3.17 -8.32 -4.38
C LEU A 58 -3.61 -8.02 -5.81
N VAL A 59 -3.26 -6.85 -6.32
CA VAL A 59 -3.48 -6.46 -7.71
C VAL A 59 -2.13 -6.38 -8.39
N HIS A 60 -1.86 -7.25 -9.36
CA HIS A 60 -0.59 -7.21 -10.08
C HIS A 60 -0.64 -6.30 -11.31
N GLY A 61 0.47 -5.66 -11.65
CA GLY A 61 0.70 -5.02 -12.94
C GLY A 61 1.31 -6.00 -13.94
N PHE A 62 1.35 -5.59 -15.22
CA PHE A 62 1.96 -6.37 -16.31
C PHE A 62 2.54 -5.47 -17.44
N ARG A 63 2.76 -4.19 -17.17
CA ARG A 63 3.16 -3.22 -18.19
C ARG A 63 4.46 -3.59 -18.93
N PRO A 64 5.57 -3.97 -18.26
CA PRO A 64 6.80 -4.36 -18.95
C PRO A 64 6.60 -5.61 -19.79
N GLN A 65 5.90 -6.62 -19.28
CA GLN A 65 5.66 -7.89 -19.95
C GLN A 65 4.84 -7.69 -21.25
N VAL A 66 3.81 -6.85 -21.20
CA VAL A 66 3.03 -6.48 -22.40
C VAL A 66 3.88 -5.70 -23.40
N ASN A 67 4.75 -4.77 -22.91
CA ASN A 67 5.64 -4.02 -23.79
C ASN A 67 6.66 -4.92 -24.50
N GLU A 68 7.21 -5.90 -23.80
CA GLU A 68 8.13 -6.89 -24.36
C GLU A 68 7.45 -7.73 -25.45
N GLN A 69 6.25 -8.24 -25.18
CA GLN A 69 5.48 -9.02 -26.15
C GLN A 69 5.10 -8.19 -27.38
N LEU A 70 4.68 -6.92 -27.20
CA LEU A 70 4.40 -6.01 -28.32
C LEU A 70 5.63 -5.82 -29.19
N LYS A 71 6.81 -5.54 -28.59
CA LYS A 71 8.07 -5.40 -29.32
C LYS A 71 8.44 -6.67 -30.08
N ALA A 72 8.26 -7.86 -29.45
CA ALA A 72 8.49 -9.15 -30.11
C ALA A 72 7.57 -9.36 -31.32
N LYS A 73 6.35 -8.81 -31.29
CA LYS A 73 5.39 -8.82 -32.42
C LYS A 73 5.61 -7.64 -33.41
N GLY A 74 6.63 -6.79 -33.19
CA GLY A 74 6.96 -5.65 -34.04
C GLY A 74 6.05 -4.43 -33.87
N HIS A 75 5.36 -4.33 -32.69
CA HIS A 75 4.47 -3.22 -32.33
C HIS A 75 5.08 -2.35 -31.25
N GLU A 76 4.91 -1.03 -31.39
CA GLU A 76 5.31 -0.08 -30.32
C GLU A 76 4.15 0.20 -29.37
N PRO A 77 4.40 0.25 -28.05
CA PRO A 77 3.38 0.61 -27.09
C PRO A 77 3.06 2.11 -27.15
N HIS A 78 1.78 2.46 -27.21
CA HIS A 78 1.30 3.84 -27.19
C HIS A 78 0.56 4.15 -25.90
N TYR A 79 0.78 5.34 -25.35
CA TYR A 79 0.15 5.83 -24.12
C TYR A 79 -0.40 7.23 -24.34
N SER A 80 -1.47 7.54 -23.61
CA SER A 80 -2.02 8.88 -23.46
C SER A 80 -2.63 9.00 -22.05
N HIS A 81 -2.42 10.12 -21.38
CA HIS A 81 -2.89 10.35 -20.01
C HIS A 81 -2.50 9.24 -19.00
N GLY A 82 -1.31 8.65 -19.17
CA GLY A 82 -0.85 7.54 -18.33
C GLY A 82 -1.51 6.19 -18.62
N ILE A 83 -2.45 6.12 -19.56
CA ILE A 83 -3.19 4.91 -19.93
C ILE A 83 -2.68 4.41 -21.30
N ARG A 84 -2.48 3.10 -21.43
CA ARG A 84 -2.14 2.47 -22.71
C ARG A 84 -3.31 2.63 -23.68
N ILE A 85 -3.03 2.95 -24.95
CA ILE A 85 -3.98 2.77 -26.03
C ILE A 85 -3.91 1.30 -26.43
N THR A 86 -5.01 0.56 -26.24
CA THR A 86 -5.02 -0.89 -26.37
C THR A 86 -5.77 -1.27 -27.65
N ASP A 87 -5.04 -1.51 -28.72
CA ASP A 87 -5.57 -2.14 -29.93
C ASP A 87 -5.75 -3.66 -29.75
N GLU A 88 -6.23 -4.37 -30.78
CA GLU A 88 -6.45 -5.83 -30.70
C GLU A 88 -5.15 -6.58 -30.37
N VAL A 89 -4.00 -6.19 -30.93
CA VAL A 89 -2.72 -6.85 -30.68
C VAL A 89 -2.26 -6.61 -29.22
N ALA A 90 -2.43 -5.39 -28.73
CA ALA A 90 -2.10 -5.05 -27.35
C ALA A 90 -3.06 -5.74 -26.35
N LEU A 91 -4.33 -5.94 -26.72
CA LEU A 91 -5.28 -6.68 -25.91
C LEU A 91 -4.88 -8.15 -25.76
N ASP A 92 -4.50 -8.81 -26.87
CA ASP A 92 -4.01 -10.19 -26.85
C ASP A 92 -2.75 -10.32 -25.99
N CYS A 93 -1.78 -9.40 -26.13
CA CYS A 93 -0.59 -9.38 -25.28
C CYS A 93 -0.94 -9.18 -23.80
N ALA A 94 -1.92 -8.33 -23.49
CA ALA A 94 -2.36 -8.11 -22.11
C ALA A 94 -3.02 -9.37 -21.51
N GLN A 95 -3.81 -10.12 -22.31
CA GLN A 95 -4.41 -11.39 -21.87
C GLN A 95 -3.35 -12.47 -21.61
N GLU A 96 -2.40 -12.61 -22.54
CA GLU A 96 -1.27 -13.56 -22.40
C GLU A 96 -0.44 -13.24 -21.15
N ALA A 97 -0.04 -11.96 -20.95
CA ALA A 97 0.74 -11.52 -19.82
C ALA A 97 -0.01 -11.71 -18.49
N ALA A 98 -1.31 -11.38 -18.44
CA ALA A 98 -2.14 -11.58 -17.25
C ALA A 98 -2.22 -13.05 -16.87
N GLY A 99 -2.39 -13.96 -17.84
CA GLY A 99 -2.44 -15.40 -17.62
C GLY A 99 -1.10 -15.93 -17.09
N GLN A 100 0.01 -15.55 -17.69
CA GLN A 100 1.34 -15.98 -17.28
C GLN A 100 1.67 -15.50 -15.86
N LEU A 101 1.55 -14.21 -15.59
CA LEU A 101 1.89 -13.63 -14.28
C LEU A 101 1.00 -14.17 -13.17
N ARG A 102 -0.27 -14.44 -13.44
CA ARG A 102 -1.15 -15.09 -12.47
C ARG A 102 -0.54 -16.41 -11.99
N TYR A 103 -0.10 -17.28 -12.89
CA TYR A 103 0.50 -18.56 -12.52
C TYR A 103 1.85 -18.41 -11.83
N GLU A 104 2.65 -17.43 -12.21
CA GLU A 104 3.92 -17.13 -11.53
C GLU A 104 3.68 -16.67 -10.08
N ILE A 105 2.68 -15.82 -9.85
CA ILE A 105 2.30 -15.36 -8.51
C ILE A 105 1.72 -16.51 -7.67
N GLU A 106 0.80 -17.31 -8.24
CA GLU A 106 0.27 -18.50 -7.57
C GLU A 106 1.40 -19.47 -7.18
N ALA A 107 2.39 -19.68 -8.06
CA ALA A 107 3.55 -20.50 -7.76
C ALA A 107 4.42 -19.94 -6.63
N ALA A 108 4.64 -18.62 -6.60
CA ALA A 108 5.40 -17.96 -5.53
C ALA A 108 4.74 -18.17 -4.16
N PHE A 109 3.42 -18.05 -4.06
CA PHE A 109 2.66 -18.30 -2.83
C PHE A 109 2.53 -19.79 -2.47
N SER A 110 2.74 -20.70 -3.43
CA SER A 110 2.68 -22.14 -3.21
C SER A 110 3.99 -22.71 -2.64
N GLN A 111 5.10 -21.96 -2.68
CA GLN A 111 6.39 -22.43 -2.19
C GLN A 111 6.49 -22.48 -0.65
N GLY A 112 5.59 -21.83 0.08
CA GLY A 112 5.72 -21.61 1.51
C GLY A 112 6.94 -20.75 1.85
N LEU A 113 7.39 -20.81 3.12
CA LEU A 113 8.63 -20.18 3.57
C LEU A 113 9.71 -21.24 3.76
N PRO A 114 10.56 -21.54 2.74
CA PRO A 114 11.51 -22.64 2.79
C PRO A 114 12.46 -22.50 3.98
N ASN A 115 12.83 -23.65 4.59
CA ASN A 115 13.70 -23.74 5.77
C ASN A 115 13.20 -22.99 7.02
N THR A 116 11.91 -22.79 7.14
CA THR A 116 11.26 -22.22 8.34
C THR A 116 10.15 -23.15 8.84
N PRO A 117 9.65 -22.99 10.07
CA PRO A 117 8.47 -23.71 10.56
C PRO A 117 7.21 -23.47 9.72
N MET A 118 7.21 -22.47 8.83
CA MET A 118 6.15 -22.17 7.88
C MET A 118 6.38 -22.77 6.48
N ALA A 119 7.33 -23.69 6.32
CA ALA A 119 7.62 -24.32 5.03
C ALA A 119 6.39 -25.02 4.41
N ASP A 120 5.51 -25.58 5.26
CA ASP A 120 4.29 -26.25 4.83
C ASP A 120 3.05 -25.32 4.83
N SER A 121 3.20 -24.05 5.20
CA SER A 121 2.11 -23.08 5.16
C SER A 121 1.96 -22.53 3.74
N THR A 122 0.93 -22.99 3.04
CA THR A 122 0.59 -22.46 1.73
C THR A 122 -0.49 -21.38 1.86
N VAL A 123 -0.23 -20.24 1.24
CA VAL A 123 -1.25 -19.20 1.08
C VAL A 123 -2.20 -19.64 -0.04
N ARG A 124 -3.49 -19.76 0.27
CA ARG A 124 -4.49 -20.02 -0.77
C ARG A 124 -4.74 -18.75 -1.57
N VAL A 125 -4.43 -18.79 -2.87
CA VAL A 125 -4.70 -17.70 -3.80
C VAL A 125 -5.97 -18.00 -4.57
N ILE A 126 -6.88 -17.04 -4.64
CA ILE A 126 -8.10 -17.10 -5.43
C ILE A 126 -8.12 -15.91 -6.38
N SER A 127 -8.47 -16.15 -7.64
CA SER A 127 -8.64 -15.10 -8.66
C SER A 127 -9.92 -15.33 -9.44
N GLY A 128 -10.45 -14.27 -10.07
CA GLY A 128 -11.69 -14.38 -10.86
C GLY A 128 -12.17 -13.01 -11.36
N ASN A 129 -13.40 -13.00 -11.89
CA ASN A 129 -14.03 -11.84 -12.51
C ASN A 129 -14.76 -10.93 -11.50
N PHE A 130 -14.07 -10.51 -10.45
CA PHE A 130 -14.64 -9.66 -9.40
C PHE A 130 -14.78 -8.18 -9.81
N VAL A 131 -14.19 -7.79 -10.95
CA VAL A 131 -14.24 -6.44 -11.50
C VAL A 131 -14.94 -6.43 -12.84
N THR A 132 -16.01 -5.61 -12.94
CA THR A 132 -16.67 -5.31 -14.21
C THR A 132 -16.05 -4.05 -14.80
N ALA A 133 -15.70 -4.09 -16.10
CA ALA A 133 -15.08 -2.99 -16.82
C ALA A 133 -16.09 -2.21 -17.69
N ARG A 134 -15.69 -1.01 -18.10
CA ARG A 134 -16.27 -0.20 -19.15
C ARG A 134 -15.16 0.41 -19.99
N PRO A 135 -15.39 0.74 -21.28
CA PRO A 135 -14.38 1.40 -22.10
C PRO A 135 -14.01 2.79 -21.52
N VAL A 136 -12.76 3.22 -21.72
CA VAL A 136 -12.34 4.62 -21.58
C VAL A 136 -13.09 5.48 -22.60
N GLY A 137 -13.19 5.00 -23.84
CA GLY A 137 -13.77 5.72 -24.98
C GLY A 137 -12.80 6.70 -25.60
N ILE A 138 -13.32 7.81 -26.12
CA ILE A 138 -12.54 8.87 -26.75
C ILE A 138 -12.34 10.00 -25.73
N VAL A 139 -11.09 10.34 -25.44
CA VAL A 139 -10.71 11.44 -24.54
C VAL A 139 -9.73 12.35 -25.27
N ASP A 140 -10.00 13.64 -25.31
CA ASP A 140 -9.18 14.66 -26.01
C ASP A 140 -8.84 14.29 -27.46
N GLY A 141 -9.79 13.65 -28.17
CA GLY A 141 -9.64 13.21 -29.54
C GLY A 141 -8.85 11.92 -29.75
N VAL A 142 -8.39 11.27 -28.68
CA VAL A 142 -7.70 9.98 -28.70
C VAL A 142 -8.69 8.86 -28.39
N ASP A 143 -8.82 7.89 -29.28
CA ASP A 143 -9.60 6.67 -29.07
C ASP A 143 -8.75 5.64 -28.32
N PHE A 144 -9.17 5.26 -27.12
CA PHE A 144 -8.48 4.30 -26.28
C PHE A 144 -8.81 2.84 -26.59
N GLN A 145 -9.72 2.59 -27.51
CA GLN A 145 -10.11 1.28 -28.03
C GLN A 145 -10.49 0.30 -26.86
N HIS A 146 -9.72 -0.78 -26.68
CA HIS A 146 -9.94 -1.79 -25.62
C HIS A 146 -9.34 -1.41 -24.25
N SER A 147 -8.92 -0.17 -24.05
CA SER A 147 -8.56 0.28 -22.71
C SER A 147 -9.81 0.60 -21.91
N GLY A 148 -9.82 0.16 -20.66
CA GLY A 148 -11.00 0.25 -19.81
C GLY A 148 -10.74 0.94 -18.46
N LEU A 149 -11.85 1.23 -17.81
CA LEU A 149 -11.94 1.70 -16.43
C LEU A 149 -12.82 0.73 -15.65
N VAL A 150 -12.63 0.69 -14.33
CA VAL A 150 -13.51 -0.07 -13.44
C VAL A 150 -14.91 0.55 -13.43
N ARG A 151 -15.93 -0.26 -13.73
CA ARG A 151 -17.33 0.12 -13.63
C ARG A 151 -17.95 -0.28 -12.31
N LYS A 152 -17.63 -1.49 -11.84
CA LYS A 152 -18.20 -2.07 -10.62
C LYS A 152 -17.24 -3.10 -10.03
N VAL A 153 -17.20 -3.15 -8.71
CA VAL A 153 -16.49 -4.16 -7.92
C VAL A 153 -17.51 -5.06 -7.24
N ASP A 154 -17.31 -6.37 -7.27
CA ASP A 154 -18.12 -7.36 -6.54
C ASP A 154 -17.65 -7.46 -5.08
N ILE A 155 -18.10 -6.50 -4.26
CA ILE A 155 -17.75 -6.42 -2.84
C ILE A 155 -18.12 -7.71 -2.10
N ALA A 156 -19.32 -8.24 -2.35
CA ALA A 156 -19.82 -9.43 -1.65
C ALA A 156 -19.00 -10.69 -1.99
N GLY A 157 -18.61 -10.84 -3.25
CA GLY A 157 -17.74 -11.93 -3.69
C GLY A 157 -16.34 -11.82 -3.07
N ILE A 158 -15.75 -10.63 -3.10
CA ILE A 158 -14.42 -10.37 -2.52
C ILE A 158 -14.43 -10.64 -1.01
N THR A 159 -15.41 -10.11 -0.28
CA THR A 159 -15.52 -10.32 1.16
C THR A 159 -15.58 -11.80 1.52
N LYS A 160 -16.34 -12.61 0.78
CA LYS A 160 -16.39 -14.06 1.00
C LYS A 160 -15.03 -14.74 0.82
N VAL A 161 -14.27 -14.34 -0.19
CA VAL A 161 -12.92 -14.87 -0.42
C VAL A 161 -11.98 -14.52 0.74
N LEU A 162 -12.02 -13.28 1.19
CA LEU A 162 -11.20 -12.79 2.31
C LEU A 162 -11.60 -13.47 3.64
N ASP A 163 -12.88 -13.66 3.89
CA ASP A 163 -13.40 -14.33 5.09
C ASP A 163 -13.07 -15.83 5.16
N MET A 164 -12.78 -16.45 4.01
CA MET A 164 -12.24 -17.82 3.95
C MET A 164 -10.75 -17.88 4.30
N GLY A 165 -10.11 -16.75 4.58
CA GLY A 165 -8.67 -16.67 4.83
C GLY A 165 -7.82 -16.82 3.56
N ALA A 166 -8.40 -16.65 2.37
CA ALA A 166 -7.67 -16.66 1.12
C ALA A 166 -7.14 -15.27 0.74
N LEU A 167 -6.04 -15.22 0.01
CA LEU A 167 -5.57 -14.04 -0.69
C LEU A 167 -6.34 -13.90 -2.00
N LEU A 168 -6.91 -12.73 -2.25
CA LEU A 168 -7.53 -12.43 -3.54
C LEU A 168 -6.48 -11.85 -4.49
N LEU A 169 -6.28 -12.50 -5.64
CA LEU A 169 -5.41 -12.02 -6.71
C LEU A 169 -6.24 -11.45 -7.85
N LEU A 170 -6.00 -10.20 -8.23
CA LEU A 170 -6.65 -9.52 -9.33
C LEU A 170 -5.63 -9.12 -10.40
N SER A 171 -5.98 -9.37 -11.66
CA SER A 171 -5.25 -8.83 -12.81
C SER A 171 -5.85 -7.48 -13.22
N PRO A 172 -5.05 -6.56 -13.83
CA PRO A 172 -5.58 -5.32 -14.38
C PRO A 172 -6.31 -5.59 -15.72
N PHE A 173 -7.32 -6.40 -15.63
CA PHE A 173 -8.11 -6.89 -16.74
C PHE A 173 -9.56 -7.08 -16.29
N GLY A 174 -10.52 -6.69 -17.13
CA GLY A 174 -11.92 -6.80 -16.77
C GLY A 174 -12.81 -7.03 -17.98
N PHE A 175 -14.05 -7.44 -17.72
CA PHE A 175 -15.05 -7.70 -18.74
C PHE A 175 -16.25 -6.76 -18.59
N SER A 176 -16.80 -6.32 -19.73
CA SER A 176 -18.10 -5.64 -19.72
C SER A 176 -19.21 -6.62 -19.37
N PRO A 177 -20.43 -6.14 -19.06
CA PRO A 177 -21.59 -7.02 -18.89
C PRO A 177 -21.95 -7.85 -20.14
N THR A 178 -21.45 -7.46 -21.31
CA THR A 178 -21.62 -8.18 -22.59
C THR A 178 -20.49 -9.16 -22.88
N GLY A 179 -19.48 -9.27 -21.97
CA GLY A 179 -18.36 -10.19 -22.11
C GLY A 179 -17.18 -9.64 -22.90
N GLU A 180 -17.21 -8.36 -23.30
CA GLU A 180 -16.11 -7.71 -23.99
C GLU A 180 -14.95 -7.45 -23.00
N ALA A 181 -13.72 -7.75 -23.44
CA ALA A 181 -12.53 -7.66 -22.61
C ALA A 181 -11.90 -6.27 -22.69
N PHE A 182 -11.40 -5.79 -21.55
CA PHE A 182 -10.71 -4.50 -21.43
C PHE A 182 -9.43 -4.63 -20.63
N ASN A 183 -8.37 -4.01 -21.16
CA ASN A 183 -7.12 -3.78 -20.46
C ASN A 183 -7.30 -2.59 -19.50
N LEU A 184 -7.11 -2.82 -18.22
CA LEU A 184 -7.16 -1.81 -17.16
C LEU A 184 -5.75 -1.46 -16.71
N THR A 185 -5.61 -0.42 -15.86
CA THR A 185 -4.36 -0.20 -15.15
C THR A 185 -4.42 -0.84 -13.76
N MET A 186 -3.30 -1.33 -13.25
CA MET A 186 -3.18 -1.90 -11.92
C MET A 186 -3.62 -0.89 -10.86
N GLU A 187 -3.22 0.36 -11.03
CA GLU A 187 -3.50 1.47 -10.14
C GLU A 187 -5.01 1.78 -10.07
N GLU A 188 -5.69 1.79 -11.23
CA GLU A 188 -7.15 2.00 -11.27
C GLU A 188 -7.90 0.85 -10.60
N VAL A 189 -7.50 -0.41 -10.85
CA VAL A 189 -8.12 -1.58 -10.22
C VAL A 189 -7.88 -1.56 -8.72
N ALA A 190 -6.64 -1.35 -8.26
CA ALA A 190 -6.30 -1.32 -6.85
C ALA A 190 -7.05 -0.20 -6.11
N THR A 191 -7.07 1.02 -6.68
CA THR A 191 -7.78 2.16 -6.10
C THR A 191 -9.28 1.92 -6.03
N SER A 192 -9.89 1.39 -7.12
CA SER A 192 -11.31 1.13 -7.17
C SER A 192 -11.74 0.03 -6.19
N VAL A 193 -10.92 -1.01 -6.05
CA VAL A 193 -11.17 -2.10 -5.09
C VAL A 193 -10.99 -1.61 -3.66
N ALA A 194 -9.90 -0.87 -3.37
CA ALA A 194 -9.67 -0.31 -2.05
C ALA A 194 -10.83 0.62 -1.61
N THR A 195 -11.27 1.50 -2.51
CA THR A 195 -12.40 2.39 -2.26
C THR A 195 -13.71 1.61 -2.06
N ALA A 196 -14.01 0.62 -2.90
CA ALA A 196 -15.23 -0.16 -2.79
C ALA A 196 -15.31 -0.98 -1.50
N LEU A 197 -14.19 -1.53 -1.05
CA LEU A 197 -14.08 -2.28 0.20
C LEU A 197 -13.95 -1.40 1.45
N GLN A 198 -13.75 -0.08 1.29
CA GLN A 198 -13.31 0.80 2.37
C GLN A 198 -12.10 0.21 3.08
N ALA A 199 -11.09 -0.14 2.29
CA ALA A 199 -9.89 -0.78 2.79
C ALA A 199 -9.12 0.14 3.74
N ASP A 200 -8.50 -0.45 4.76
CA ASP A 200 -7.73 0.31 5.75
C ASP A 200 -6.42 0.84 5.16
N LYS A 201 -5.84 0.10 4.21
CA LYS A 201 -4.63 0.55 3.49
C LYS A 201 -4.70 0.20 2.00
N LEU A 202 -4.24 1.16 1.17
CA LEU A 202 -3.86 0.94 -0.21
C LEU A 202 -2.34 1.11 -0.31
N ILE A 203 -1.62 0.11 -0.82
CA ILE A 203 -0.16 0.13 -0.88
C ILE A 203 0.28 -0.12 -2.31
N PHE A 204 0.96 0.84 -2.93
CA PHE A 204 1.61 0.66 -4.22
C PHE A 204 3.08 0.31 -4.03
N VAL A 205 3.49 -0.87 -4.49
CA VAL A 205 4.88 -1.35 -4.49
C VAL A 205 5.48 -1.06 -5.85
N THR A 206 6.34 -0.05 -5.93
CA THR A 206 6.76 0.61 -7.17
C THR A 206 8.29 0.77 -7.26
N GLU A 207 8.77 1.29 -8.40
CA GLU A 207 10.15 1.74 -8.53
C GLU A 207 10.42 3.10 -7.85
N ILE A 208 9.36 3.84 -7.52
CA ILE A 208 9.48 5.18 -6.93
C ILE A 208 9.82 5.04 -5.44
N PRO A 209 10.86 5.73 -4.96
CA PRO A 209 11.26 5.63 -3.55
C PRO A 209 10.26 6.28 -2.59
N GLY A 210 9.40 7.17 -3.09
CA GLY A 210 8.42 7.98 -2.36
C GLY A 210 8.30 9.37 -2.97
N ILE A 211 7.53 10.22 -2.34
CA ILE A 211 7.26 11.60 -2.77
C ILE A 211 8.16 12.56 -1.98
N ARG A 212 8.57 13.67 -2.61
CA ARG A 212 9.30 14.76 -1.96
C ARG A 212 8.48 16.03 -2.05
N SER A 213 8.53 16.86 -1.01
CA SER A 213 7.84 18.16 -0.99
C SER A 213 8.32 19.08 -2.12
N ARG A 214 9.57 18.90 -2.56
CA ARG A 214 10.16 19.63 -3.68
C ARG A 214 10.50 18.67 -4.83
N PRO A 215 9.50 18.17 -5.57
CA PRO A 215 9.67 17.09 -6.55
C PRO A 215 10.55 17.47 -7.75
N PHE A 216 10.75 18.77 -7.99
CA PHE A 216 11.58 19.29 -9.09
C PHE A 216 13.06 19.45 -8.69
N GLU A 217 13.39 19.32 -7.41
CA GLU A 217 14.76 19.38 -6.92
C GLU A 217 15.39 17.99 -6.85
N ALA A 218 16.71 17.94 -6.99
CA ALA A 218 17.44 16.69 -6.85
C ALA A 218 17.29 16.10 -5.45
N ALA A 219 17.41 14.77 -5.36
CA ALA A 219 17.47 14.07 -4.09
C ALA A 219 18.70 14.54 -3.31
N SER A 220 18.50 15.04 -2.08
CA SER A 220 19.54 15.50 -1.18
C SER A 220 19.05 15.39 0.27
N ASP A 221 19.96 15.56 1.23
CA ASP A 221 19.59 15.59 2.66
C ASP A 221 18.64 16.75 2.98
N ASP A 222 18.68 17.83 2.18
CA ASP A 222 17.78 18.99 2.30
C ASP A 222 16.43 18.77 1.61
N ASN A 223 16.26 17.67 0.85
CA ASN A 223 15.03 17.30 0.16
C ASN A 223 14.78 15.79 0.30
N PRO A 224 14.56 15.30 1.52
CA PRO A 224 14.27 13.90 1.78
C PRO A 224 12.90 13.50 1.23
N ILE A 225 12.59 12.22 1.32
CA ILE A 225 11.23 11.71 1.08
C ILE A 225 10.35 12.11 2.25
N ASP A 226 9.15 12.61 1.94
CA ASP A 226 8.13 12.85 2.94
C ASP A 226 7.49 11.51 3.32
N THR A 227 7.71 11.06 4.53
CA THR A 227 7.15 9.78 5.01
C THR A 227 5.64 9.88 5.28
N GLU A 228 5.16 11.08 5.63
CA GLU A 228 3.75 11.38 5.83
C GLU A 228 3.36 12.63 5.02
N LEU A 229 2.33 12.49 4.20
CA LEU A 229 1.83 13.55 3.34
C LEU A 229 0.32 13.76 3.61
N PRO A 230 -0.06 14.82 4.34
CA PRO A 230 -1.46 15.15 4.54
C PRO A 230 -2.18 15.35 3.20
N LEU A 231 -3.43 14.87 3.09
CA LEU A 231 -4.20 14.88 1.85
C LEU A 231 -4.25 16.26 1.18
N ALA A 232 -4.46 17.33 1.96
CA ALA A 232 -4.49 18.71 1.43
C ALA A 232 -3.15 19.15 0.83
N VAL A 233 -2.02 18.69 1.41
CA VAL A 233 -0.67 18.94 0.88
C VAL A 233 -0.45 18.10 -0.38
N ALA A 234 -0.86 16.83 -0.37
CA ALA A 234 -0.80 15.94 -1.53
C ALA A 234 -1.56 16.50 -2.74
N GLU A 235 -2.74 17.08 -2.53
CA GLU A 235 -3.53 17.75 -3.56
C GLU A 235 -2.84 18.98 -4.14
N THR A 236 -2.26 19.79 -3.26
CA THR A 236 -1.52 20.99 -3.68
C THR A 236 -0.30 20.60 -4.51
N LEU A 237 0.42 19.56 -4.07
CA LEU A 237 1.58 19.04 -4.77
C LEU A 237 1.18 18.44 -6.12
N LEU A 238 0.10 17.66 -6.18
CA LEU A 238 -0.42 17.08 -7.42
C LEU A 238 -0.78 18.15 -8.44
N ALA A 239 -1.35 19.28 -8.00
CA ALA A 239 -1.67 20.39 -8.89
C ALA A 239 -0.43 21.11 -9.48
N GLN A 240 0.73 20.97 -8.84
CA GLN A 240 2.00 21.54 -9.30
C GLN A 240 2.78 20.58 -10.23
N LEU A 241 2.52 19.27 -10.11
CA LEU A 241 3.17 18.28 -10.95
C LEU A 241 2.63 18.34 -12.40
N PRO A 242 3.48 18.09 -13.41
CA PRO A 242 2.99 17.96 -14.77
C PRO A 242 2.00 16.79 -14.86
N SER A 243 1.03 16.91 -15.75
CA SER A 243 0.09 15.82 -16.03
C SER A 243 0.85 14.54 -16.37
N ALA A 244 0.46 13.43 -15.74
CA ALA A 244 1.10 12.14 -15.97
C ALA A 244 0.88 11.69 -17.41
N ASN A 245 1.95 11.70 -18.21
CA ASN A 245 1.92 11.17 -19.59
C ASN A 245 2.30 9.69 -19.63
N GLN A 246 3.05 9.24 -18.63
CA GLN A 246 3.53 7.86 -18.50
C GLN A 246 2.96 7.23 -17.22
N PRO A 247 2.64 5.93 -17.22
CA PRO A 247 2.10 5.24 -16.05
C PRO A 247 3.07 5.13 -14.86
N SER A 248 4.37 5.36 -15.07
CA SER A 248 5.42 5.33 -14.02
C SER A 248 5.65 6.69 -13.38
N ASP A 249 4.96 7.72 -13.81
CA ASP A 249 5.16 9.06 -13.28
C ASP A 249 4.69 9.16 -11.83
N THR A 250 5.46 9.87 -11.01
CA THR A 250 5.13 10.16 -9.60
C THR A 250 3.72 10.75 -9.47
N ALA A 251 3.32 11.64 -10.37
CA ALA A 251 1.99 12.24 -10.41
C ALA A 251 0.88 11.20 -10.56
N PHE A 252 1.12 10.12 -11.32
CA PHE A 252 0.13 9.07 -11.54
C PHE A 252 -0.18 8.31 -10.25
N TYR A 253 0.84 7.87 -9.51
CA TYR A 253 0.63 7.19 -8.22
C TYR A 253 0.04 8.13 -7.16
N LEU A 254 0.54 9.37 -7.09
CA LEU A 254 0.02 10.36 -6.15
C LEU A 254 -1.47 10.66 -6.40
N GLN A 255 -1.88 10.75 -7.68
CA GLN A 255 -3.29 10.94 -8.06
C GLN A 255 -4.17 9.79 -7.55
N HIS A 256 -3.70 8.55 -7.67
CA HIS A 256 -4.44 7.39 -7.19
C HIS A 256 -4.51 7.33 -5.65
N CYS A 257 -3.44 7.68 -4.95
CA CYS A 257 -3.44 7.79 -3.49
C CYS A 257 -4.42 8.86 -3.00
N VAL A 258 -4.37 10.05 -3.60
CA VAL A 258 -5.30 11.16 -3.29
C VAL A 258 -6.76 10.74 -3.55
N LYS A 259 -7.03 10.10 -4.71
CA LYS A 259 -8.37 9.59 -5.06
C LYS A 259 -8.87 8.58 -4.04
N ALA A 260 -8.03 7.66 -3.59
CA ALA A 260 -8.38 6.63 -2.61
C ALA A 260 -8.72 7.24 -1.24
N CYS A 261 -7.84 8.12 -0.71
CA CYS A 261 -8.06 8.77 0.59
C CYS A 261 -9.31 9.64 0.58
N LYS A 262 -9.55 10.44 -0.48
CA LYS A 262 -10.81 11.19 -0.66
C LYS A 262 -12.06 10.32 -0.67
N SER A 263 -11.92 9.07 -1.06
CA SER A 263 -13.02 8.12 -1.18
C SER A 263 -13.16 7.21 0.04
N GLY A 264 -12.47 7.49 1.15
CA GLY A 264 -12.62 6.82 2.44
C GLY A 264 -11.62 5.72 2.75
N VAL A 265 -10.58 5.53 1.93
CA VAL A 265 -9.43 4.71 2.32
C VAL A 265 -8.62 5.46 3.37
N GLU A 266 -8.39 4.84 4.53
CA GLU A 266 -7.76 5.52 5.67
C GLU A 266 -6.33 6.01 5.32
N ARG A 267 -5.53 5.16 4.66
CA ARG A 267 -4.13 5.45 4.30
C ARG A 267 -3.77 4.87 2.96
N SER A 268 -3.05 5.63 2.16
CA SER A 268 -2.51 5.17 0.88
C SER A 268 -0.99 5.36 0.85
N HIS A 269 -0.26 4.34 0.40
CA HIS A 269 1.19 4.29 0.49
C HIS A 269 1.82 4.11 -0.90
N ILE A 270 2.96 4.74 -1.11
CA ILE A 270 3.86 4.53 -2.26
C ILE A 270 5.20 4.09 -1.71
N ILE A 271 5.61 2.86 -1.99
CA ILE A 271 6.82 2.26 -1.42
C ILE A 271 7.73 1.66 -2.50
N PRO A 272 9.06 1.69 -2.31
CA PRO A 272 10.00 1.13 -3.26
C PRO A 272 10.12 -0.39 -3.16
N PHE A 273 10.05 -1.12 -4.28
CA PHE A 273 10.40 -2.55 -4.30
C PHE A 273 11.91 -2.79 -4.25
N ALA A 274 12.74 -1.77 -4.47
CA ALA A 274 14.19 -1.88 -4.42
C ALA A 274 14.71 -2.29 -3.04
N VAL A 275 14.01 -1.90 -1.98
CA VAL A 275 14.35 -2.23 -0.60
C VAL A 275 13.71 -3.56 -0.23
N ASP A 276 14.52 -4.49 0.25
CA ASP A 276 14.04 -5.78 0.74
C ASP A 276 13.22 -5.61 2.02
N GLY A 277 12.07 -6.28 2.10
CA GLY A 277 11.15 -6.11 3.24
C GLY A 277 10.40 -4.78 3.27
N SER A 278 10.34 -4.03 2.16
CA SER A 278 9.73 -2.69 2.12
C SER A 278 8.30 -2.66 2.64
N ILE A 279 7.48 -3.68 2.33
CA ILE A 279 6.10 -3.77 2.82
C ILE A 279 6.08 -3.94 4.34
N LEU A 280 6.94 -4.78 4.90
CA LEU A 280 7.02 -5.00 6.35
C LEU A 280 7.51 -3.74 7.07
N LEU A 281 8.52 -3.06 6.51
CA LEU A 281 9.04 -1.82 7.07
C LEU A 281 7.98 -0.71 7.06
N GLU A 282 7.23 -0.58 5.97
CA GLU A 282 6.15 0.43 5.88
C GLU A 282 5.00 0.16 6.84
N VAL A 283 4.65 -1.12 7.03
CA VAL A 283 3.46 -1.48 7.83
C VAL A 283 3.76 -1.55 9.32
N TYR A 284 4.97 -2.02 9.70
CA TYR A 284 5.28 -2.36 11.09
C TYR A 284 6.37 -1.51 11.73
N VAL A 285 6.89 -0.50 11.04
CA VAL A 285 7.84 0.47 11.59
C VAL A 285 7.19 1.85 11.56
N HIS A 286 7.42 2.62 12.62
CA HIS A 286 6.80 3.94 12.80
C HIS A 286 7.11 4.92 11.64
N ASP A 287 8.38 5.01 11.27
CA ASP A 287 8.82 6.01 10.27
C ASP A 287 8.52 5.58 8.83
N GLY A 288 8.12 4.29 8.63
CA GLY A 288 7.92 3.73 7.30
C GLY A 288 9.18 3.73 6.43
N ILE A 289 9.02 3.60 5.13
CA ILE A 289 10.12 3.64 4.15
C ILE A 289 9.77 4.42 2.89
N GLY A 290 8.50 4.61 2.63
CA GLY A 290 7.95 5.30 1.48
C GLY A 290 7.25 6.59 1.87
N THR A 291 6.19 6.90 1.14
CA THR A 291 5.30 8.02 1.44
C THR A 291 3.90 7.50 1.72
N MET A 292 3.36 7.89 2.85
CA MET A 292 1.97 7.65 3.22
C MET A 292 1.14 8.92 3.00
N VAL A 293 0.05 8.80 2.23
CA VAL A 293 -0.97 9.85 2.11
C VAL A 293 -2.09 9.53 3.08
N VAL A 294 -2.49 10.52 3.88
CA VAL A 294 -3.51 10.38 4.92
C VAL A 294 -4.39 11.62 4.99
N ASP A 295 -5.69 11.45 5.25
CA ASP A 295 -6.65 12.58 5.30
C ASP A 295 -6.52 13.41 6.58
N GLU A 296 -6.16 12.79 7.69
CA GLU A 296 -5.97 13.44 8.98
C GLU A 296 -4.50 13.48 9.37
N LYS A 297 -4.09 14.54 10.10
CA LYS A 297 -2.80 14.52 10.77
C LYS A 297 -2.82 13.42 11.82
N LEU A 298 -1.87 12.49 11.75
CA LEU A 298 -1.74 11.42 12.73
C LEU A 298 -1.32 11.94 14.12
N GLU A 299 -0.70 13.13 14.17
CA GLU A 299 -0.38 13.81 15.40
C GLU A 299 -1.61 14.51 15.97
N SER A 300 -2.09 14.04 17.11
CA SER A 300 -3.17 14.69 17.85
C SER A 300 -2.67 15.24 19.18
N LEU A 301 -2.81 16.55 19.36
CA LEU A 301 -2.66 17.18 20.68
C LEU A 301 -4.01 17.07 21.40
N ARG A 302 -4.05 16.32 22.49
CA ARG A 302 -5.27 16.11 23.28
C ARG A 302 -5.01 16.02 24.78
N GLU A 303 -6.05 16.19 25.57
CA GLU A 303 -6.00 15.89 26.99
C GLU A 303 -5.80 14.38 27.19
N ALA A 304 -4.98 14.04 28.20
CA ALA A 304 -4.73 12.65 28.54
C ALA A 304 -5.91 12.04 29.31
N THR A 305 -6.10 10.75 29.11
CA THR A 305 -7.08 9.93 29.83
C THR A 305 -6.38 8.87 30.68
N VAL A 306 -7.12 8.16 31.52
CA VAL A 306 -6.55 7.10 32.36
C VAL A 306 -5.91 5.98 31.55
N ASP A 307 -6.37 5.75 30.31
CA ASP A 307 -5.80 4.75 29.40
C ASP A 307 -4.40 5.12 28.92
N ASP A 308 -4.06 6.41 28.94
CA ASP A 308 -2.76 6.93 28.50
C ASP A 308 -1.65 6.81 29.55
N VAL A 309 -2.01 6.52 30.81
CA VAL A 309 -1.05 6.48 31.93
C VAL A 309 0.12 5.53 31.65
N GLY A 310 -0.15 4.38 31.00
CA GLY A 310 0.89 3.42 30.66
C GLY A 310 1.90 3.98 29.65
N GLY A 311 1.41 4.66 28.63
CA GLY A 311 2.25 5.30 27.61
C GLY A 311 3.05 6.49 28.16
N ILE A 312 2.42 7.31 29.01
CA ILE A 312 3.10 8.41 29.72
C ILE A 312 4.25 7.89 30.57
N LEU A 313 4.01 6.84 31.38
CA LEU A 313 5.05 6.23 32.21
C LEU A 313 6.21 5.70 31.36
N GLN A 314 5.91 5.04 30.27
CA GLN A 314 6.93 4.53 29.35
C GLN A 314 7.76 5.67 28.74
N LEU A 315 7.12 6.77 28.36
CA LEU A 315 7.77 7.95 27.79
C LEU A 315 8.71 8.63 28.78
N ILE A 316 8.29 8.79 30.06
CA ILE A 316 9.08 9.53 31.07
C ILE A 316 10.13 8.67 31.76
N GLU A 317 10.02 7.33 31.75
CA GLU A 317 10.92 6.40 32.45
C GLU A 317 12.42 6.65 32.17
N PRO A 318 12.89 6.88 30.94
CA PRO A 318 14.29 7.20 30.66
C PRO A 318 14.75 8.47 31.35
N PHE A 319 13.93 9.52 31.36
CA PHE A 319 14.22 10.82 31.95
C PHE A 319 14.17 10.81 33.49
N GLU A 320 13.40 9.90 34.07
CA GLU A 320 13.42 9.64 35.52
C GLU A 320 14.69 8.86 35.95
N LYS A 321 15.17 7.95 35.09
CA LYS A 321 16.37 7.16 35.34
C LYS A 321 17.66 8.00 35.29
N ASP A 322 17.72 8.98 34.38
CA ASP A 322 18.87 9.88 34.26
C ASP A 322 18.81 11.09 35.18
N GLY A 323 17.70 11.26 35.93
CA GLY A 323 17.52 12.34 36.89
C GLY A 323 17.03 13.66 36.30
N THR A 324 16.68 13.69 35.02
CA THR A 324 16.10 14.87 34.34
C THR A 324 14.71 15.18 34.85
N LEU A 325 13.92 14.13 35.14
CA LEU A 325 12.59 14.25 35.73
C LEU A 325 12.53 13.63 37.13
N VAL A 326 11.68 14.20 37.98
CA VAL A 326 11.35 13.63 39.29
C VAL A 326 10.47 12.41 39.07
N LYS A 327 10.83 11.31 39.73
CA LYS A 327 10.09 10.07 39.66
C LYS A 327 8.66 10.24 40.15
N ARG A 328 7.69 9.80 39.35
CA ARG A 328 6.27 9.81 39.65
C ARG A 328 5.72 8.39 39.65
N SER A 329 4.89 8.09 40.62
CA SER A 329 4.19 6.81 40.69
C SER A 329 3.01 6.80 39.72
N ARG A 330 2.61 5.60 39.30
CA ARG A 330 1.40 5.41 38.49
C ARG A 330 0.17 6.08 39.14
N THR A 331 -0.01 5.92 40.43
CA THR A 331 -1.14 6.46 41.16
C THR A 331 -1.17 7.99 41.18
N GLU A 332 0.01 8.65 41.20
CA GLU A 332 0.09 10.11 41.12
C GLU A 332 -0.32 10.59 39.74
N ILE A 333 0.15 9.93 38.65
CA ILE A 333 -0.23 10.30 37.28
C ILE A 333 -1.74 10.04 37.06
N GLU A 334 -2.28 8.89 37.52
CA GLU A 334 -3.71 8.58 37.42
C GLU A 334 -4.59 9.63 38.14
N ARG A 335 -4.16 10.08 39.33
CA ARG A 335 -4.89 11.10 40.08
C ARG A 335 -4.89 12.46 39.36
N ASP A 336 -3.77 12.83 38.81
CA ASP A 336 -3.54 14.15 38.21
C ASP A 336 -3.69 14.15 36.68
N ILE A 337 -4.26 13.08 36.10
CA ILE A 337 -4.30 12.84 34.66
C ILE A 337 -4.96 13.96 33.85
N GLY A 338 -5.97 14.61 34.41
CA GLY A 338 -6.65 15.75 33.77
C GLY A 338 -5.78 17.00 33.60
N ASN A 339 -4.59 17.04 34.20
CA ASN A 339 -3.62 18.10 34.02
C ASN A 339 -2.60 17.77 32.93
N TYR A 340 -2.66 16.56 32.34
CA TYR A 340 -1.75 16.13 31.30
C TYR A 340 -2.35 16.39 29.92
N THR A 341 -1.54 16.97 29.06
CA THR A 341 -1.79 17.04 27.61
C THR A 341 -0.74 16.20 26.91
N ILE A 342 -1.15 15.43 25.94
CA ILE A 342 -0.27 14.53 25.19
C ILE A 342 -0.29 14.86 23.70
N ILE A 343 0.83 14.57 23.05
CA ILE A 343 0.88 14.44 21.60
C ILE A 343 0.95 12.94 21.31
N GLU A 344 -0.07 12.47 20.64
CA GLU A 344 -0.19 11.09 20.20
C GLU A 344 -0.03 11.04 18.68
N HIS A 345 0.71 10.04 18.22
CA HIS A 345 0.82 9.69 16.82
C HIS A 345 0.59 8.19 16.66
N ASP A 346 -0.45 7.83 15.92
CA ASP A 346 -0.83 6.44 15.63
C ASP A 346 -0.95 5.54 16.88
N GLY A 347 -1.50 6.08 17.97
CA GLY A 347 -1.65 5.36 19.24
C GLY A 347 -0.39 5.32 20.11
N VAL A 348 0.68 5.97 19.70
CA VAL A 348 1.92 6.09 20.48
C VAL A 348 2.06 7.51 21.01
N ILE A 349 2.33 7.64 22.32
CA ILE A 349 2.52 8.94 22.97
C ILE A 349 3.98 9.37 22.78
N PHE A 350 4.20 10.49 22.07
CA PHE A 350 5.52 11.05 21.78
C PHE A 350 5.91 12.18 22.69
N ALA A 351 4.93 12.91 23.21
CA ALA A 351 5.17 13.98 24.15
C ALA A 351 4.07 14.06 25.18
N CYS A 352 4.41 14.50 26.37
CA CYS A 352 3.44 14.85 27.39
C CYS A 352 3.89 16.13 28.11
N ALA A 353 2.91 16.95 28.48
CA ALA A 353 3.09 18.10 29.34
C ALA A 353 2.08 18.04 30.47
N ALA A 354 2.48 18.40 31.69
CA ALA A 354 1.60 18.54 32.83
C ALA A 354 1.64 19.99 33.32
N LEU A 355 0.49 20.62 33.50
CA LEU A 355 0.32 21.97 34.04
C LEU A 355 -0.12 21.92 35.51
#